data_b17971bb434b460e8a0a85308b28ab66
#
_entry.id   b17971bb434b460e8a0a85308b28ab66
#
_cell.length_a   1.000
_cell.length_b   1.000
_cell.length_c   1.000
_cell.angle_alpha   90.00
_cell.angle_beta   90.00
_cell.angle_gamma   90.00
#
_symmetry.space_group_name_H-M   'P 1'
#
loop_
_entity.id
_entity.type
_entity.pdbx_description
1 polymer ?
#
loop_
_entity_poly.entity_id
_entity_poly.type
_entity_poly.pdbx_seq_one_letter_code
_entity_poly.pdbx_strand_id
1 'polypeptide(L)'
;MANAILDPKVYANAGLKLLKNAVVMPKLVSTEFKDEFKKIGNTVYAKRDPEFTVRDGRVADVQDVVEGEIAVTIDKQKGVDVEFTSEEDTLSVDALLKSKTLKSAMTQLAQQIDSDLHAETKKFYSWVGTPGQLINSYTDLTKAPQRLDEMAV
;
A
#
# COMPACT_ATOMS: atom_id res chain seq x y z
N MET A 1 21.50 23.18 33.88
CA MET A 1 20.22 23.27 33.12
C MET A 1 20.06 21.99 32.38
N ALA A 2 19.00 21.25 32.63
CA ALA A 2 18.77 20.00 31.94
C ALA A 2 18.46 20.30 30.46
N ASN A 3 19.26 19.74 29.55
CA ASN A 3 18.98 19.80 28.13
C ASN A 3 17.63 19.08 27.91
N ALA A 4 16.63 19.82 27.48
CA ALA A 4 15.38 19.23 27.02
C ALA A 4 15.63 18.62 25.64
N ILE A 5 16.18 17.40 25.63
CA ILE A 5 16.28 16.60 24.40
C ILE A 5 14.85 16.24 24.02
N LEU A 6 14.40 16.70 22.88
CA LEU A 6 13.09 16.32 22.38
C LEU A 6 13.03 14.79 22.24
N ASP A 7 11.99 14.17 22.81
CA ASP A 7 11.80 12.73 22.75
C ASP A 7 11.79 12.29 21.26
N PRO A 8 12.60 11.29 20.86
CA PRO A 8 12.60 10.72 19.51
C PRO A 8 11.20 10.38 18.97
N LYS A 9 10.25 10.07 19.85
CA LYS A 9 8.85 9.84 19.51
C LYS A 9 8.15 11.05 18.90
N VAL A 10 8.54 12.26 19.30
CA VAL A 10 7.97 13.50 18.77
C VAL A 10 8.39 13.69 17.32
N TYR A 11 9.66 13.44 17.02
CA TYR A 11 10.20 13.47 15.65
C TYR A 11 9.52 12.43 14.76
N ALA A 12 9.39 11.21 15.26
CA ALA A 12 8.73 10.13 14.54
C ALA A 12 7.26 10.46 14.23
N ASN A 13 6.53 11.00 15.19
CA ASN A 13 5.12 11.40 15.00
C ASN A 13 4.98 12.56 14.01
N ALA A 14 5.89 13.52 14.04
CA ALA A 14 5.92 14.63 13.10
C ALA A 14 6.18 14.13 11.67
N GLY A 15 7.19 13.30 11.48
CA GLY A 15 7.51 12.65 10.21
C GLY A 15 6.35 11.80 9.69
N LEU A 16 5.73 11.00 10.54
CA LEU A 16 4.59 10.17 10.18
C LEU A 16 3.39 10.99 9.68
N LYS A 17 3.13 12.16 10.30
CA LYS A 17 2.06 13.06 9.87
C LYS A 17 2.33 13.62 8.47
N LEU A 18 3.57 14.03 8.20
CA LEU A 18 3.98 14.51 6.88
C LEU A 18 3.88 13.40 5.83
N LEU A 19 4.36 12.19 6.15
CA LEU A 19 4.29 11.04 5.28
C LEU A 19 2.85 10.68 4.91
N LYS A 20 1.94 10.58 5.89
CA LYS A 20 0.52 10.28 5.66
C LYS A 20 -0.17 11.28 4.74
N ASN A 21 0.25 12.54 4.77
CA ASN A 21 -0.30 13.57 3.89
C ASN A 21 0.27 13.49 2.46
N ALA A 22 1.50 13.02 2.32
CA ALA A 22 2.21 12.98 1.03
C ALA A 22 1.87 11.74 0.19
N VAL A 23 1.59 10.58 0.81
CA VAL A 23 1.30 9.32 0.09
C VAL A 23 -0.09 9.33 -0.55
N VAL A 24 -0.20 8.79 -1.74
CA VAL A 24 -1.44 8.66 -2.52
C VAL A 24 -1.83 7.20 -2.70
N MET A 25 -0.98 6.37 -3.25
CA MET A 25 -1.26 4.96 -3.57
C MET A 25 -1.71 4.11 -2.36
N PRO A 26 -1.14 4.23 -1.16
CA PRO A 26 -1.58 3.47 0.00
C PRO A 26 -3.04 3.72 0.44
N LYS A 27 -3.65 4.81 -0.03
CA LYS A 27 -5.06 5.11 0.22
C LYS A 27 -6.01 4.42 -0.75
N LEU A 28 -5.48 3.94 -1.87
CA LEU A 28 -6.23 3.31 -2.95
C LEU A 28 -6.13 1.78 -2.92
N VAL A 29 -5.20 1.22 -2.15
CA VAL A 29 -5.02 -0.23 -2.02
C VAL A 29 -5.71 -0.77 -0.78
N SER A 30 -6.07 -2.07 -0.79
CA SER A 30 -6.64 -2.73 0.37
C SER A 30 -5.66 -2.77 1.55
N THR A 31 -6.18 -2.52 2.75
CA THR A 31 -5.42 -2.60 4.01
C THR A 31 -6.00 -3.64 4.96
N GLU A 32 -6.68 -4.63 4.41
CA GLU A 32 -7.48 -5.62 5.13
C GLU A 32 -6.66 -6.43 6.15
N PHE A 33 -5.45 -6.86 5.76
CA PHE A 33 -4.57 -7.66 6.60
C PHE A 33 -3.70 -6.87 7.59
N LYS A 34 -3.85 -5.56 7.66
CA LYS A 34 -2.99 -4.68 8.47
C LYS A 34 -2.91 -5.06 9.95
N ASP A 35 -4.03 -5.49 10.53
CA ASP A 35 -4.08 -5.82 11.97
C ASP A 35 -3.60 -7.22 12.26
N GLU A 36 -3.61 -8.12 11.31
CA GLU A 36 -3.10 -9.48 11.43
C GLU A 36 -1.56 -9.50 11.47
N PHE A 37 -0.90 -8.70 10.63
CA PHE A 37 0.56 -8.55 10.65
C PHE A 37 1.13 -8.08 11.98
N LYS A 38 0.37 -7.34 12.76
CA LYS A 38 0.80 -6.90 14.10
C LYS A 38 0.91 -8.05 15.11
N LYS A 39 0.21 -9.17 14.86
CA LYS A 39 0.11 -10.30 15.80
C LYS A 39 0.98 -11.47 15.42
N ILE A 40 1.18 -11.75 14.14
CA ILE A 40 1.67 -13.03 13.62
C ILE A 40 3.08 -12.92 12.99
N GLY A 41 3.64 -11.72 12.84
CA GLY A 41 4.96 -11.53 12.25
C GLY A 41 4.91 -11.10 10.78
N ASN A 42 5.81 -11.62 9.93
CA ASN A 42 6.00 -11.11 8.56
C ASN A 42 5.14 -11.80 7.51
N THR A 43 4.47 -12.90 7.82
CA THR A 43 3.65 -13.67 6.86
C THR A 43 2.29 -13.94 7.47
N VAL A 44 1.25 -13.65 6.72
CA VAL A 44 -0.15 -13.93 7.06
C VAL A 44 -0.73 -14.81 5.97
N TYR A 45 -1.50 -15.83 6.34
CA TYR A 45 -2.19 -16.70 5.42
C TYR A 45 -3.63 -16.20 5.23
N ALA A 46 -3.92 -15.70 4.03
CA ALA A 46 -5.25 -15.32 3.64
C ALA A 46 -6.01 -16.54 3.12
N LYS A 47 -7.18 -16.81 3.67
CA LYS A 47 -8.06 -17.87 3.16
C LYS A 47 -8.64 -17.44 1.83
N ARG A 48 -8.64 -18.34 0.87
CA ARG A 48 -9.31 -18.18 -0.42
C ARG A 48 -10.73 -18.70 -0.30
N ASP A 49 -11.69 -17.96 -0.82
CA ASP A 49 -13.08 -18.39 -0.87
C ASP A 49 -13.21 -19.66 -1.70
N PRO A 50 -13.96 -20.67 -1.21
CA PRO A 50 -14.19 -21.90 -1.95
C PRO A 50 -15.08 -21.64 -3.17
N GLU A 51 -14.75 -22.27 -4.27
CA GLU A 51 -15.53 -22.22 -5.52
C GLU A 51 -16.56 -23.34 -5.54
N PHE A 52 -17.81 -23.00 -5.84
CA PHE A 52 -18.90 -23.98 -5.97
C PHE A 52 -19.45 -23.98 -7.38
N THR A 53 -19.74 -25.16 -7.89
CA THR A 53 -20.42 -25.32 -9.20
C THR A 53 -21.93 -25.35 -8.97
N VAL A 54 -22.65 -24.49 -9.66
CA VAL A 54 -24.12 -24.49 -9.61
C VAL A 54 -24.63 -25.65 -10.45
N ARG A 55 -25.40 -26.55 -9.82
CA ARG A 55 -26.03 -27.67 -10.50
C ARG A 55 -27.35 -27.28 -11.17
N ASP A 56 -27.69 -28.02 -12.19
CA ASP A 56 -28.98 -27.94 -12.86
C ASP A 56 -29.85 -29.19 -12.52
N GLY A 57 -31.12 -28.99 -12.18
CA GLY A 57 -32.02 -30.09 -11.90
C GLY A 57 -32.37 -30.33 -10.40
N ARG A 58 -33.19 -31.38 -10.12
CA ARG A 58 -33.73 -31.67 -8.79
C ARG A 58 -32.88 -32.60 -7.92
N VAL A 59 -31.95 -33.33 -8.51
CA VAL A 59 -31.11 -34.30 -7.80
C VAL A 59 -29.95 -33.54 -7.15
N ALA A 60 -29.73 -33.77 -5.83
CA ALA A 60 -28.58 -33.14 -5.14
C ALA A 60 -27.27 -33.74 -5.61
N ASP A 61 -26.33 -32.87 -5.97
CA ASP A 61 -24.93 -33.21 -6.23
C ASP A 61 -24.08 -32.57 -5.13
N VAL A 62 -23.51 -33.40 -4.27
CA VAL A 62 -22.73 -32.93 -3.10
C VAL A 62 -21.32 -32.68 -3.53
N GLN A 63 -20.83 -31.46 -3.28
CA GLN A 63 -19.47 -31.04 -3.60
C GLN A 63 -18.64 -30.93 -2.32
N ASP A 64 -17.41 -31.36 -2.40
CA ASP A 64 -16.46 -31.16 -1.32
C ASP A 64 -15.99 -29.69 -1.27
N VAL A 65 -15.87 -29.15 -0.06
CA VAL A 65 -15.37 -27.80 0.16
C VAL A 65 -13.85 -27.85 0.21
N VAL A 66 -13.19 -27.25 -0.78
CA VAL A 66 -11.73 -27.12 -0.82
C VAL A 66 -11.37 -25.68 -0.49
N GLU A 67 -10.85 -25.45 0.73
CA GLU A 67 -10.32 -24.16 1.13
C GLU A 67 -8.85 -24.06 0.73
N GLY A 68 -8.50 -23.02 -0.02
CA GLY A 68 -7.11 -22.68 -0.35
C GLY A 68 -6.57 -21.60 0.58
N GLU A 69 -5.25 -21.53 0.74
CA GLU A 69 -4.57 -20.47 1.49
C GLU A 69 -3.56 -19.77 0.59
N ILE A 70 -3.48 -18.44 0.71
CA ILE A 70 -2.49 -17.61 0.01
C ILE A 70 -1.62 -16.95 1.05
N ALA A 71 -0.31 -17.18 0.97
CA ALA A 71 0.65 -16.53 1.85
C ALA A 71 0.90 -15.08 1.39
N VAL A 72 0.58 -14.12 2.25
CA VAL A 72 0.90 -12.70 2.08
C VAL A 72 2.08 -12.37 2.99
N THR A 73 3.20 -11.98 2.40
CA THR A 73 4.45 -11.73 3.13
C THR A 73 4.89 -10.27 2.95
N ILE A 74 5.34 -9.66 4.07
CA ILE A 74 5.99 -8.34 4.01
C ILE A 74 7.44 -8.53 3.58
N ASP A 75 7.78 -8.07 2.39
CA ASP A 75 9.12 -8.24 1.77
C ASP A 75 9.89 -6.93 1.63
N LYS A 76 9.24 -5.78 1.77
CA LYS A 76 9.86 -4.46 1.54
C LYS A 76 9.86 -3.62 2.80
N GLN A 77 11.04 -3.12 3.16
CA GLN A 77 11.23 -2.14 4.22
C GLN A 77 12.02 -0.95 3.65
N LYS A 78 11.48 0.24 3.79
CA LYS A 78 12.10 1.48 3.29
C LYS A 78 12.23 2.49 4.43
N GLY A 79 13.33 3.21 4.44
CA GLY A 79 13.61 4.27 5.38
C GLY A 79 14.41 5.39 4.74
N VAL A 80 14.41 6.55 5.37
CA VAL A 80 15.29 7.67 5.05
C VAL A 80 15.98 8.07 6.34
N ASP A 81 17.32 8.01 6.32
CA ASP A 81 18.13 8.38 7.45
C ASP A 81 18.52 9.86 7.30
N VAL A 82 18.28 10.64 8.34
CA VAL A 82 18.62 12.07 8.38
C VAL A 82 19.43 12.31 9.64
N GLU A 83 20.60 12.87 9.47
CA GLU A 83 21.45 13.29 10.58
C GLU A 83 21.12 14.74 10.96
N PHE A 84 20.91 14.97 12.25
CA PHE A 84 20.73 16.30 12.80
C PHE A 84 21.92 16.65 13.69
N THR A 85 22.40 17.88 13.58
CA THR A 85 23.44 18.40 14.49
C THR A 85 22.80 18.82 15.80
N SER A 86 23.59 18.86 16.89
CA SER A 86 23.13 19.25 18.22
C SER A 86 22.60 20.70 18.31
N GLU A 87 22.93 21.54 17.36
CA GLU A 87 22.37 22.90 17.23
C GLU A 87 20.95 22.89 16.66
N GLU A 88 20.65 21.92 15.80
CA GLU A 88 19.32 21.72 15.19
C GLU A 88 18.34 21.04 16.15
N ASP A 89 18.83 20.26 17.12
CA ASP A 89 18.03 19.61 18.16
C ASP A 89 17.34 20.58 19.15
N THR A 90 17.75 21.85 19.15
CA THR A 90 17.10 22.90 19.95
C THR A 90 15.85 23.49 19.31
N LEU A 91 15.53 23.08 18.09
CA LEU A 91 14.36 23.55 17.37
C LEU A 91 13.04 23.04 18.03
N SER A 92 12.06 23.93 18.12
CA SER A 92 10.73 23.52 18.55
C SER A 92 10.08 22.56 17.55
N VAL A 93 9.14 21.72 18.00
CA VAL A 93 8.41 20.76 17.14
C VAL A 93 7.79 21.44 15.92
N ASP A 94 7.28 22.66 16.09
CA ASP A 94 6.72 23.44 15.00
C ASP A 94 7.77 23.85 13.95
N ALA A 95 8.97 24.17 14.40
CA ALA A 95 10.08 24.50 13.49
C ALA A 95 10.54 23.24 12.71
N LEU A 96 10.55 22.08 13.36
CA LEU A 96 10.84 20.78 12.73
C LEU A 96 9.83 20.40 11.66
N LEU A 97 8.53 20.53 11.95
CA LEU A 97 7.46 20.30 10.99
C LEU A 97 7.56 21.23 9.76
N LYS A 98 8.08 22.44 9.97
CA LYS A 98 8.32 23.43 8.92
C LYS A 98 9.69 23.27 8.25
N SER A 99 10.59 22.42 8.78
CA SER A 99 11.92 22.24 8.21
C SER A 99 11.81 21.65 6.79
N LYS A 100 12.52 22.24 5.86
CA LYS A 100 12.57 21.78 4.47
C LYS A 100 13.21 20.39 4.38
N THR A 101 14.16 20.08 5.24
CA THR A 101 14.90 18.81 5.28
C THR A 101 13.98 17.65 5.63
N LEU A 102 13.23 17.72 6.75
CA LEU A 102 12.31 16.67 7.15
C LEU A 102 11.17 16.51 6.13
N LYS A 103 10.64 17.61 5.64
CA LYS A 103 9.60 17.58 4.61
C LYS A 103 10.09 16.93 3.32
N SER A 104 11.30 17.25 2.86
CA SER A 104 11.89 16.66 1.67
C SER A 104 12.14 15.16 1.85
N ALA A 105 12.70 14.75 3.00
CA ALA A 105 12.93 13.35 3.33
C ALA A 105 11.62 12.54 3.32
N MET A 106 10.57 13.04 3.97
CA MET A 106 9.26 12.37 3.98
C MET A 106 8.58 12.35 2.61
N THR A 107 8.78 13.39 1.79
CA THR A 107 8.27 13.42 0.42
C THR A 107 8.96 12.39 -0.47
N GLN A 108 10.29 12.25 -0.36
CA GLN A 108 11.04 11.23 -1.11
C GLN A 108 10.65 9.82 -0.69
N LEU A 109 10.45 9.58 0.61
CA LEU A 109 9.95 8.29 1.10
C LEU A 109 8.55 8.00 0.56
N ALA A 110 7.66 8.99 0.54
CA ALA A 110 6.33 8.86 -0.02
C ALA A 110 6.36 8.51 -1.51
N GLN A 111 7.20 9.21 -2.29
CA GLN A 111 7.38 8.93 -3.71
C GLN A 111 7.91 7.51 -3.96
N GLN A 112 8.83 7.03 -3.12
CA GLN A 112 9.36 5.67 -3.24
C GLN A 112 8.29 4.63 -2.93
N ILE A 113 7.47 4.85 -1.90
CA ILE A 113 6.34 3.97 -1.56
C ILE A 113 5.33 3.93 -2.71
N ASP A 114 4.94 5.09 -3.22
CA ASP A 114 3.99 5.19 -4.33
C ASP A 114 4.54 4.54 -5.61
N SER A 115 5.83 4.69 -5.89
CA SER A 115 6.51 4.05 -7.02
C SER A 115 6.57 2.53 -6.88
N ASP A 116 6.88 2.03 -5.68
CA ASP A 116 6.93 0.59 -5.41
C ASP A 116 5.55 -0.05 -5.57
N LEU A 117 4.49 0.60 -5.05
CA LEU A 117 3.11 0.13 -5.23
C LEU A 117 2.66 0.20 -6.69
N HIS A 118 3.03 1.27 -7.39
CA HIS A 118 2.72 1.39 -8.81
C HIS A 118 3.43 0.30 -9.64
N ALA A 119 4.64 -0.09 -9.26
CA ALA A 119 5.35 -1.17 -9.95
C ALA A 119 4.64 -2.53 -9.82
N GLU A 120 3.90 -2.77 -8.72
CA GLU A 120 3.10 -3.99 -8.52
C GLU A 120 1.90 -4.08 -9.46
N THR A 121 1.43 -2.96 -10.04
CA THR A 121 0.33 -2.98 -11.02
C THR A 121 0.65 -3.82 -12.26
N LYS A 122 1.93 -4.02 -12.58
CA LYS A 122 2.37 -4.88 -13.68
C LYS A 122 2.05 -6.37 -13.45
N LYS A 123 1.78 -6.76 -12.20
CA LYS A 123 1.46 -8.13 -11.81
C LYS A 123 -0.03 -8.41 -11.84
N PHE A 124 -0.86 -7.41 -12.11
CA PHE A 124 -2.30 -7.60 -12.17
C PHE A 124 -2.68 -8.48 -13.35
N TYR A 125 -3.57 -9.42 -13.08
CA TYR A 125 -4.10 -10.35 -14.08
C TYR A 125 -5.03 -9.64 -15.08
N SER A 126 -5.76 -8.62 -14.64
CA SER A 126 -6.68 -7.84 -15.46
C SER A 126 -5.94 -6.75 -16.21
N TRP A 127 -5.79 -6.91 -17.50
CA TRP A 127 -5.22 -5.89 -18.37
C TRP A 127 -6.12 -5.68 -19.60
N VAL A 128 -6.10 -4.49 -20.14
CA VAL A 128 -6.86 -4.08 -21.31
C VAL A 128 -5.93 -3.39 -22.30
N GLY A 129 -6.03 -3.76 -23.57
CA GLY A 129 -5.26 -3.17 -24.64
C GLY A 129 -4.47 -4.20 -25.44
N THR A 130 -3.82 -3.73 -26.47
CA THR A 130 -2.92 -4.55 -27.32
C THR A 130 -1.48 -4.19 -26.98
N PRO A 131 -0.63 -5.17 -26.60
CA PRO A 131 0.78 -4.90 -26.33
C PRO A 131 1.46 -4.21 -27.52
N GLY A 132 2.21 -3.14 -27.25
CA GLY A 132 2.91 -2.36 -28.25
C GLY A 132 2.09 -1.29 -28.96
N GLN A 133 0.79 -1.15 -28.69
CA GLN A 133 -0.03 -0.05 -29.18
C GLN A 133 -0.23 1.02 -28.11
N LEU A 134 -0.06 2.28 -28.49
CA LEU A 134 -0.37 3.41 -27.63
C LEU A 134 -1.88 3.64 -27.60
N ILE A 135 -2.39 4.00 -26.42
CA ILE A 135 -3.79 4.46 -26.27
C ILE A 135 -3.89 5.83 -26.97
N ASN A 136 -4.58 5.87 -28.08
CA ASN A 136 -4.76 7.09 -28.90
C ASN A 136 -6.22 7.49 -29.08
N SER A 137 -7.15 6.71 -28.54
CA SER A 137 -8.60 6.94 -28.64
C SER A 137 -9.26 6.91 -27.28
N TYR A 138 -10.28 7.75 -27.11
CA TYR A 138 -11.14 7.71 -25.93
C TYR A 138 -11.85 6.35 -25.77
N THR A 139 -12.17 5.70 -26.89
CA THR A 139 -12.77 4.36 -26.90
C THR A 139 -11.85 3.31 -26.25
N ASP A 140 -10.54 3.43 -26.41
CA ASP A 140 -9.60 2.50 -25.77
C ASP A 140 -9.54 2.72 -24.25
N LEU A 141 -9.70 3.96 -23.81
CA LEU A 141 -9.76 4.25 -22.38
C LEU A 141 -11.03 3.69 -21.73
N THR A 142 -12.19 3.76 -22.43
CA THR A 142 -13.47 3.27 -21.91
C THR A 142 -13.55 1.74 -21.82
N LYS A 143 -12.66 0.99 -22.47
CA LYS A 143 -12.56 -0.46 -22.35
C LYS A 143 -12.12 -0.90 -20.95
N ALA A 144 -11.38 -0.05 -20.21
CA ALA A 144 -10.89 -0.40 -18.88
C ALA A 144 -12.05 -0.54 -17.86
N PRO A 145 -12.94 0.46 -17.66
CA PRO A 145 -14.10 0.27 -16.80
C PRO A 145 -15.03 -0.84 -17.28
N GLN A 146 -15.25 -0.98 -18.59
CA GLN A 146 -16.04 -2.11 -19.12
C GLN A 146 -15.46 -3.46 -18.68
N ARG A 147 -14.14 -3.62 -18.71
CA ARG A 147 -13.48 -4.86 -18.28
C ARG A 147 -13.65 -5.14 -16.79
N LEU A 148 -13.63 -4.09 -15.96
CA LEU A 148 -13.90 -4.23 -14.52
C LEU A 148 -15.35 -4.65 -14.28
N ASP A 149 -16.31 -4.07 -14.98
CA ASP A 149 -17.72 -4.44 -14.88
C ASP A 149 -17.96 -5.90 -15.32
N GLU A 150 -17.30 -6.36 -16.39
CA GLU A 150 -17.36 -7.77 -16.84
C GLU A 150 -16.80 -8.75 -15.80
N MET A 151 -15.84 -8.32 -15.01
CA MET A 151 -15.24 -9.13 -13.93
C MET A 151 -16.01 -9.05 -12.61
N ALA A 152 -17.08 -8.26 -12.53
CA ALA A 152 -17.90 -8.03 -11.34
C ALA A 152 -17.07 -7.52 -10.13
N VAL A 153 -16.12 -6.62 -10.37
CA VAL A 153 -15.28 -5.99 -9.35
C VAL A 153 -15.79 -4.60 -9.01
#